data_a627f80f9b3db5cc4c7512fbd82585d1
#
_entry.id   a627f80f9b3db5cc4c7512fbd82585d1
#
_cell.length_a   1.000
_cell.length_b   1.000
_cell.length_c   1.000
_cell.angle_alpha   90.00
_cell.angle_beta   90.00
_cell.angle_gamma   90.00
#
_symmetry.space_group_name_H-M   'P 1'
#
loop_
_entity.id
_entity.type
_entity.pdbx_description
1 polymer ?
#
loop_
_entity_poly.entity_id
_entity_poly.type
_entity_poly.pdbx_seq_one_letter_code
_entity_poly.pdbx_strand_id
1 'polypeptide(L)'
;MLYFILMTPKPCHAYYYGGLPVKGTRRKGRLRVEEDTVAFEAPEWKGGERIHLQIPFSKMEKIFLSRDNYYGTDTVLFNLTFHDQAEQSFTLRFAPIALIPRRRMALQKAWFDYLAQAISSLGSASPLSTK
;
A
#
# COMPACT_ATOMS: atom_id res chain seq x y z
N MET A 1 14.81 2.24 -18.16
CA MET A 1 15.47 2.17 -17.08
C MET A 1 14.83 2.83 -15.98
N LEU A 2 14.87 2.31 -14.90
CA LEU A 2 14.25 2.82 -13.82
C LEU A 2 15.07 3.67 -13.01
N TYR A 3 14.59 4.75 -12.54
CA TYR A 3 15.37 5.63 -11.85
C TYR A 3 14.84 5.99 -10.53
N PHE A 4 14.57 5.01 -9.70
CA PHE A 4 14.25 5.30 -8.34
C PHE A 4 15.50 5.68 -7.62
N ILE A 5 15.52 6.88 -7.05
CA ILE A 5 16.60 7.19 -6.18
C ILE A 5 16.27 6.72 -4.78
N LEU A 6 15.01 6.40 -4.50
CA LEU A 6 14.64 5.91 -3.19
C LEU A 6 14.90 4.42 -3.09
N MET A 7 15.45 3.99 -1.98
CA MET A 7 15.68 2.58 -1.75
C MET A 7 14.36 1.89 -1.46
N THR A 8 14.25 0.65 -1.90
CA THR A 8 13.09 -0.15 -1.59
C THR A 8 12.92 -0.29 -0.09
N PRO A 9 11.76 0.01 0.44
CA PRO A 9 11.54 -0.12 1.88
C PRO A 9 11.62 -1.58 2.29
N LYS A 10 12.06 -1.82 3.52
CA LYS A 10 12.14 -3.16 4.04
C LYS A 10 10.74 -3.69 4.30
N PRO A 11 10.54 -5.01 4.23
CA PRO A 11 9.25 -5.57 4.59
C PRO A 11 8.87 -5.17 6.01
N CYS A 12 7.60 -4.96 6.23
CA CYS A 12 7.13 -4.54 7.54
C CYS A 12 5.74 -5.09 7.79
N HIS A 13 5.31 -4.99 9.04
CA HIS A 13 3.92 -5.29 9.36
C HIS A 13 3.07 -4.06 9.02
N ALA A 14 1.83 -4.31 8.68
CA ALA A 14 0.89 -3.23 8.41
C ALA A 14 -0.51 -3.71 8.76
N TYR A 15 -1.35 -2.77 9.18
CA TYR A 15 -2.76 -3.09 9.38
C TYR A 15 -3.53 -2.80 8.11
N TYR A 16 -4.47 -3.66 7.82
CA TYR A 16 -5.41 -3.50 6.71
C TYR A 16 -6.70 -2.92 7.27
N TYR A 17 -7.19 -1.86 6.66
CA TYR A 17 -8.38 -1.17 7.11
C TYR A 17 -9.52 -1.18 6.09
N GLY A 18 -9.46 -2.04 5.11
CA GLY A 18 -10.58 -2.17 4.18
C GLY A 18 -10.23 -1.78 2.76
N GLY A 19 -11.24 -1.80 1.92
CA GLY A 19 -11.11 -1.43 0.52
C GLY A 19 -11.08 -2.60 -0.45
N LEU A 20 -10.89 -3.81 0.06
CA LEU A 20 -10.90 -5.01 -0.77
C LEU A 20 -12.18 -5.78 -0.53
N PRO A 21 -12.61 -6.58 -1.50
CA PRO A 21 -13.83 -7.37 -1.32
C PRO A 21 -13.59 -8.64 -0.50
N VAL A 22 -13.05 -8.48 0.69
CA VAL A 22 -12.81 -9.59 1.62
C VAL A 22 -13.41 -9.21 2.96
N LYS A 23 -13.78 -10.19 3.73
CA LYS A 23 -14.35 -9.97 5.04
C LYS A 23 -13.27 -9.58 6.05
N GLY A 24 -13.68 -8.76 6.99
CA GLY A 24 -12.81 -8.37 8.09
C GLY A 24 -12.05 -7.09 7.78
N THR A 25 -11.91 -6.27 8.80
CA THR A 25 -11.15 -5.04 8.72
C THR A 25 -10.17 -5.02 9.88
N ARG A 26 -9.22 -4.12 9.82
CA ARG A 26 -8.19 -4.00 10.83
C ARG A 26 -7.46 -5.32 11.02
N ARG A 27 -6.94 -5.83 9.92
CA ARG A 27 -6.22 -7.09 9.90
C ARG A 27 -4.73 -6.83 9.84
N LYS A 28 -3.97 -7.49 10.69
CA LYS A 28 -2.52 -7.33 10.69
C LYS A 28 -1.91 -8.27 9.67
N GLY A 29 -1.07 -7.73 8.82
CA GLY A 29 -0.40 -8.53 7.80
C GLY A 29 1.02 -8.05 7.57
N ARG A 30 1.59 -8.50 6.48
CA ARG A 30 2.95 -8.13 6.07
C ARG A 30 2.90 -7.44 4.73
N LEU A 31 3.64 -6.36 4.65
CA LEU A 31 3.73 -5.54 3.45
C LEU A 31 5.16 -5.60 2.94
N ARG A 32 5.34 -5.84 1.64
CA ARG A 32 6.67 -5.87 1.06
C ARG A 32 6.63 -5.50 -0.42
N VAL A 33 7.78 -5.14 -0.94
CA VAL A 33 7.95 -4.90 -2.37
C VAL A 33 8.85 -6.00 -2.90
N GLU A 34 8.42 -6.63 -3.97
CA GLU A 34 9.21 -7.62 -4.67
C GLU A 34 9.26 -7.24 -6.13
N GLU A 35 10.43 -6.92 -6.63
CA GLU A 35 10.59 -6.45 -7.99
C GLU A 35 9.66 -5.26 -8.20
N ASP A 36 8.77 -5.31 -9.15
CA ASP A 36 7.86 -4.20 -9.43
C ASP A 36 6.45 -4.48 -8.92
N THR A 37 6.36 -5.11 -7.77
CA THR A 37 5.07 -5.51 -7.21
C THR A 37 5.02 -5.22 -5.72
N VAL A 38 3.92 -4.64 -5.27
CA VAL A 38 3.64 -4.48 -3.85
C VAL A 38 2.82 -5.68 -3.42
N ALA A 39 3.26 -6.36 -2.37
CA ALA A 39 2.54 -7.52 -1.85
C ALA A 39 2.09 -7.28 -0.43
N PHE A 40 0.86 -7.66 -0.14
CA PHE A 40 0.31 -7.61 1.20
C PHE A 40 -0.34 -8.95 1.51
N GLU A 41 0.02 -9.55 2.64
CA GLU A 41 -0.53 -10.83 3.05
C GLU A 41 -0.97 -10.78 4.49
N ALA A 42 -2.15 -11.30 4.77
CA ALA A 42 -2.64 -11.43 6.13
C ALA A 42 -3.32 -12.79 6.28
N PRO A 43 -3.05 -13.51 7.36
CA PRO A 43 -3.65 -14.82 7.55
C PRO A 43 -5.12 -14.69 7.94
N GLU A 44 -5.83 -15.80 7.89
CA GLU A 44 -7.20 -15.83 8.36
C GLU A 44 -7.26 -15.44 9.83
N TRP A 45 -8.31 -14.75 10.19
CA TRP A 45 -8.45 -14.31 11.56
C TRP A 45 -9.93 -14.06 11.88
N LYS A 46 -10.45 -14.75 12.88
CA LYS A 46 -11.80 -14.49 13.40
C LYS A 46 -12.83 -14.03 12.37
N GLY A 47 -13.13 -14.87 11.44
CA GLY A 47 -14.11 -14.56 10.43
C GLY A 47 -13.61 -13.76 9.27
N GLY A 48 -12.37 -13.29 9.33
CA GLY A 48 -11.75 -12.60 8.20
C GLY A 48 -11.02 -13.57 7.31
N GLU A 49 -11.20 -13.45 6.01
CA GLU A 49 -10.54 -14.32 5.05
C GLU A 49 -9.06 -14.00 4.93
N ARG A 50 -8.30 -15.00 4.49
CA ARG A 50 -6.90 -14.75 4.20
C ARG A 50 -6.79 -13.73 3.08
N ILE A 51 -5.86 -12.80 3.23
CA ILE A 51 -5.59 -11.81 2.20
C ILE A 51 -4.25 -12.16 1.57
N HIS A 52 -4.23 -12.25 0.25
CA HIS A 52 -3.00 -12.47 -0.50
C HIS A 52 -3.08 -11.57 -1.71
N LEU A 53 -2.50 -10.40 -1.62
CA LEU A 53 -2.65 -9.36 -2.62
C LEU A 53 -1.30 -9.04 -3.26
N GLN A 54 -1.26 -8.95 -4.57
CA GLN A 54 -0.09 -8.53 -5.30
C GLN A 54 -0.50 -7.47 -6.29
N ILE A 55 0.10 -6.30 -6.17
CA ILE A 55 -0.26 -5.18 -7.03
C ILE A 55 0.96 -4.78 -7.84
N PRO A 56 0.99 -5.08 -9.14
CA PRO A 56 2.09 -4.62 -9.98
C PRO A 56 2.10 -3.10 -10.03
N PHE A 57 3.27 -2.51 -10.09
CA PHE A 57 3.38 -1.05 -10.15
C PHE A 57 2.56 -0.50 -11.31
N SER A 58 2.52 -1.21 -12.42
CA SER A 58 1.78 -0.77 -13.61
C SER A 58 0.28 -0.67 -13.39
N LYS A 59 -0.22 -1.30 -12.33
CA LYS A 59 -1.65 -1.25 -12.02
C LYS A 59 -1.98 -0.22 -10.96
N MET A 60 -1.00 0.43 -10.37
CA MET A 60 -1.24 1.44 -9.35
C MET A 60 -1.62 2.75 -10.02
N GLU A 61 -2.60 3.43 -9.45
CA GLU A 61 -3.10 4.68 -10.00
C GLU A 61 -2.67 5.87 -9.18
N LYS A 62 -2.82 5.80 -7.89
CA LYS A 62 -2.45 6.90 -7.01
C LYS A 62 -2.33 6.43 -5.57
N ILE A 63 -1.64 7.21 -4.78
CA ILE A 63 -1.57 6.97 -3.34
C ILE A 63 -1.79 8.30 -2.63
N PHE A 64 -2.55 8.28 -1.56
CA PHE A 64 -2.77 9.48 -0.77
C PHE A 64 -3.00 9.10 0.69
N LEU A 65 -2.80 10.07 1.57
CA LEU A 65 -2.96 9.86 3.00
C LEU A 65 -4.29 10.41 3.47
N SER A 66 -4.88 9.77 4.44
CA SER A 66 -6.06 10.27 5.10
C SER A 66 -5.94 9.98 6.59
N ARG A 67 -6.83 10.54 7.39
CA ARG A 67 -6.85 10.29 8.81
C ARG A 67 -8.21 9.79 9.19
N ASP A 68 -8.22 8.84 10.11
CA ASP A 68 -9.47 8.29 10.59
C ASP A 68 -9.32 7.93 12.05
N ASN A 69 -10.44 7.83 12.74
CA ASN A 69 -10.40 7.48 14.15
C ASN A 69 -10.87 6.04 14.29
N TYR A 70 -9.95 5.19 14.76
CA TYR A 70 -10.29 3.79 15.00
C TYR A 70 -10.11 3.50 16.48
N TYR A 71 -11.17 3.13 17.12
CA TYR A 71 -11.14 2.77 18.55
C TYR A 71 -10.51 3.88 19.39
N GLY A 72 -10.87 5.12 19.08
CA GLY A 72 -10.38 6.25 19.85
C GLY A 72 -8.97 6.71 19.48
N THR A 73 -8.37 6.09 18.48
CA THR A 73 -7.00 6.44 18.08
C THR A 73 -7.00 7.12 16.72
N ASP A 74 -6.34 8.26 16.64
CA ASP A 74 -6.18 8.97 15.39
C ASP A 74 -5.15 8.21 14.54
N THR A 75 -5.58 7.71 13.42
CA THR A 75 -4.76 6.83 12.59
C THR A 75 -4.56 7.43 11.21
N VAL A 76 -3.30 7.45 10.77
CA VAL A 76 -2.97 7.87 9.42
C VAL A 76 -3.07 6.66 8.53
N LEU A 77 -3.87 6.77 7.49
CA LEU A 77 -4.09 5.68 6.55
C LEU A 77 -3.46 5.99 5.21
N PHE A 78 -2.84 4.97 4.64
CA PHE A 78 -2.36 5.03 3.26
C PHE A 78 -3.49 4.48 2.40
N ASN A 79 -3.82 5.20 1.36
CA ASN A 79 -4.87 4.79 0.43
C ASN A 79 -4.22 4.59 -0.93
N LEU A 80 -4.05 3.33 -1.31
CA LEU A 80 -3.43 2.98 -2.59
C LEU A 80 -4.52 2.52 -3.55
N THR A 81 -4.77 3.31 -4.56
CA THR A 81 -5.78 2.96 -5.56
C THR A 81 -5.10 2.24 -6.71
N PHE A 82 -5.68 1.12 -7.08
CA PHE A 82 -5.15 0.29 -8.17
C PHE A 82 -6.30 -0.37 -8.90
N HIS A 83 -6.02 -0.91 -10.06
CA HIS A 83 -7.02 -1.69 -10.76
C HIS A 83 -6.53 -3.13 -10.93
N ASP A 84 -7.47 -4.06 -10.97
CA ASP A 84 -7.14 -5.47 -11.09
C ASP A 84 -7.09 -5.88 -12.55
N GLN A 85 -6.98 -7.17 -12.82
CA GLN A 85 -6.91 -7.66 -14.19
C GLN A 85 -8.19 -7.44 -14.96
N ALA A 86 -9.31 -7.32 -14.26
CA ALA A 86 -10.58 -7.03 -14.89
C ALA A 86 -10.84 -5.53 -14.99
N GLU A 87 -9.84 -4.72 -14.71
CA GLU A 87 -9.93 -3.26 -14.80
C GLU A 87 -10.89 -2.64 -13.78
N GLN A 88 -11.18 -3.37 -12.71
CA GLN A 88 -11.95 -2.79 -11.60
C GLN A 88 -11.02 -2.08 -10.66
N SER A 89 -11.41 -0.89 -10.22
CA SER A 89 -10.60 -0.11 -9.29
C SER A 89 -10.92 -0.46 -7.85
N PHE A 90 -9.86 -0.57 -7.07
CA PHE A 90 -9.97 -0.77 -5.63
C PHE A 90 -9.04 0.19 -4.94
N THR A 91 -9.32 0.48 -3.68
CA THR A 91 -8.40 1.27 -2.86
C THR A 91 -8.04 0.47 -1.62
N LEU A 92 -6.78 0.05 -1.55
CA LEU A 92 -6.28 -0.65 -0.38
C LEU A 92 -5.98 0.38 0.70
N ARG A 93 -6.61 0.24 1.84
CA ARG A 93 -6.38 1.16 2.96
C ARG A 93 -5.55 0.43 3.99
N PHE A 94 -4.39 0.95 4.30
CA PHE A 94 -3.45 0.27 5.18
C PHE A 94 -2.58 1.26 5.94
N ALA A 95 -1.94 0.78 6.98
CA ALA A 95 -1.02 1.61 7.77
C ALA A 95 0.18 0.77 8.20
N PRO A 96 1.38 1.08 7.70
CA PRO A 96 2.58 0.43 8.20
C PRO A 96 2.76 0.73 9.68
N ILE A 97 3.23 -0.25 10.44
CA ILE A 97 3.34 -0.12 11.88
C ILE A 97 4.72 -0.48 12.39
N ALA A 98 5.07 0.12 13.51
CA ALA A 98 6.26 -0.22 14.27
C ALA A 98 5.98 0.19 15.71
N LEU A 99 6.65 -0.46 16.67
CA LEU A 99 6.38 -0.19 18.07
C LEU A 99 6.84 1.20 18.50
N ILE A 100 7.97 1.65 18.01
CA ILE A 100 8.53 2.93 18.41
C ILE A 100 7.99 4.01 17.50
N PRO A 101 7.33 5.05 18.05
CA PRO A 101 6.69 6.07 17.20
C PRO A 101 7.60 6.73 16.19
N ARG A 102 8.83 7.02 16.57
CA ARG A 102 9.77 7.64 15.65
C ARG A 102 10.06 6.73 14.47
N ARG A 103 10.24 5.43 14.74
CA ARG A 103 10.48 4.46 13.68
C ARG A 103 9.26 4.27 12.81
N ARG A 104 8.08 4.34 13.42
CA ARG A 104 6.84 4.22 12.66
C ARG A 104 6.69 5.39 11.68
N MET A 105 6.99 6.60 12.14
CA MET A 105 6.90 7.76 11.27
C MET A 105 7.89 7.66 10.12
N ALA A 106 9.12 7.24 10.41
CA ALA A 106 10.12 7.08 9.36
C ALA A 106 9.72 5.99 8.37
N LEU A 107 9.16 4.90 8.88
CA LEU A 107 8.71 3.80 8.05
C LEU A 107 7.57 4.24 7.14
N GLN A 108 6.61 4.97 7.69
CA GLN A 108 5.48 5.45 6.92
C GLN A 108 5.92 6.41 5.84
N LYS A 109 6.86 7.29 6.16
CA LYS A 109 7.37 8.24 5.18
C LYS A 109 8.10 7.49 4.06
N ALA A 110 8.93 6.50 4.41
CA ALA A 110 9.67 5.74 3.42
C ALA A 110 8.73 5.00 2.46
N TRP A 111 7.69 4.38 2.99
CA TRP A 111 6.73 3.67 2.16
C TRP A 111 5.94 4.61 1.26
N PHE A 112 5.49 5.73 1.82
CA PHE A 112 4.71 6.67 1.04
C PHE A 112 5.55 7.26 -0.10
N ASP A 113 6.75 7.70 0.21
CA ASP A 113 7.63 8.31 -0.78
C ASP A 113 7.98 7.32 -1.88
N TYR A 114 8.25 6.07 -1.49
CA TYR A 114 8.59 5.05 -2.47
C TYR A 114 7.43 4.75 -3.41
N LEU A 115 6.23 4.57 -2.88
CA LEU A 115 5.06 4.26 -3.70
C LEU A 115 4.69 5.44 -4.58
N ALA A 116 4.78 6.65 -4.05
CA ALA A 116 4.50 7.84 -4.84
C ALA A 116 5.49 7.97 -5.99
N GLN A 117 6.76 7.67 -5.72
CA GLN A 117 7.79 7.71 -6.75
C GLN A 117 7.53 6.64 -7.82
N ALA A 118 7.14 5.44 -7.40
CA ALA A 118 6.86 4.37 -8.33
C ALA A 118 5.72 4.75 -9.27
N ILE A 119 4.66 5.30 -8.73
CA ILE A 119 3.51 5.72 -9.54
C ILE A 119 3.91 6.84 -10.49
N SER A 120 4.65 7.81 -9.98
CA SER A 120 5.06 8.95 -10.77
C SER A 120 5.99 8.54 -11.92
N SER A 121 6.91 7.63 -11.64
CA SER A 121 7.84 7.18 -12.65
C SER A 121 7.14 6.45 -13.79
N LEU A 122 6.17 5.62 -13.47
CA LEU A 122 5.41 4.93 -14.50
C LEU A 122 4.54 5.89 -15.26
N GLY A 123 3.95 6.83 -14.58
CA GLY A 123 3.14 7.83 -15.23
C GLY A 123 3.94 8.68 -16.18
N SER A 124 5.18 8.99 -15.81
CA SER A 124 6.03 9.77 -16.68
C SER A 124 6.45 8.98 -17.88
N ALA A 125 6.65 7.71 -17.73
CA ALA A 125 7.09 6.90 -18.84
C ALA A 125 5.94 6.64 -19.78
N SER A 126 4.76 6.43 -19.25
CA SER A 126 3.68 6.08 -20.06
C SER A 126 3.27 7.11 -21.04
N PRO A 127 3.11 8.22 -20.71
CA PRO A 127 2.61 9.19 -21.59
C PRO A 127 3.38 9.59 -22.63
N LEU A 128 4.30 9.15 -22.67
CA LEU A 128 4.98 9.46 -23.64
C LEU A 128 4.17 9.37 -24.57
N SER A 129 3.44 8.68 -24.22
CA SER A 129 2.59 8.46 -25.04
C SER A 129 1.75 9.56 -25.13
N THR A 130 1.69 10.25 -24.88
CA THR A 130 1.00 11.07 -24.99
C THR A 130 1.09 12.13 -25.13
N LYS A 131 1.21 12.21 -25.08
CA LYS A 131 1.19 13.07 -25.24
C LYS A 131 1.38 13.40 -25.69
#